data_7217504395c876e4fffabbd2e350c03b
#
_entry.id   7217504395c876e4fffabbd2e350c03b
#
_cell.length_a   1.000
_cell.length_b   1.000
_cell.length_c   1.000
_cell.angle_alpha   90.00
_cell.angle_beta   90.00
_cell.angle_gamma   90.00
#
_symmetry.space_group_name_H-M   'P 1'
#
loop_
_entity.id
_entity.type
_entity.pdbx_description
1 polymer ?
#
loop_
_entity_poly.entity_id
_entity_poly.type
_entity_poly.pdbx_seq_one_letter_code
_entity_poly.pdbx_strand_id
1 'polypeptide(L)'
;KLALLWMNIATEFANYDYRVAFAGTNEVHEPGKWGAPDAENLAVQNAYNQVFVDVVRATGGNNLKRNLLVQTYVCNPDFGINNGDFIVPTDIEGNGNDYMTVEFHYYNPYDYCGECKYFWWGEAYRQYGEISPTTEKNMTDFFDKVVNVWGKQGLGICIGEWGVTDHYKGDADKHHENMSYYCKTF
;
A
#
# COMPACT_ATOMS: atom_id res chain seq x y z
N LYS A 1 18.29 -9.34 -10.83
CA LYS A 1 18.58 -7.89 -10.72
C LYS A 1 18.11 -7.34 -9.38
N LEU A 2 16.86 -7.58 -8.96
CA LEU A 2 16.30 -7.11 -7.68
C LEU A 2 17.18 -7.55 -6.49
N ALA A 3 17.55 -8.83 -6.40
CA ALA A 3 18.42 -9.35 -5.35
C ALA A 3 19.75 -8.60 -5.22
N LEU A 4 20.41 -8.32 -6.35
CA LEU A 4 21.69 -7.59 -6.35
C LEU A 4 21.52 -6.14 -5.90
N LEU A 5 20.43 -5.48 -6.32
CA LEU A 5 20.11 -4.13 -5.89
C LEU A 5 19.93 -4.07 -4.37
N TRP A 6 19.07 -4.94 -3.82
CA TRP A 6 18.81 -4.99 -2.39
C TRP A 6 20.00 -5.45 -1.56
N MET A 7 20.85 -6.34 -2.09
CA MET A 7 22.11 -6.70 -1.43
C MET A 7 23.00 -5.47 -1.22
N ASN A 8 23.16 -4.63 -2.25
CA ASN A 8 23.97 -3.43 -2.16
C ASN A 8 23.38 -2.41 -1.17
N ILE A 9 22.07 -2.12 -1.30
CA ILE A 9 21.39 -1.19 -0.39
C ILE A 9 21.45 -1.68 1.05
N ALA A 10 21.09 -2.93 1.30
CA ALA A 10 21.04 -3.48 2.63
C ALA A 10 22.43 -3.58 3.28
N THR A 11 23.47 -3.85 2.52
CA THR A 11 24.86 -3.84 3.02
C THR A 11 25.27 -2.44 3.46
N GLU A 12 24.99 -1.43 2.66
CA GLU A 12 25.32 -0.02 3.00
C GLU A 12 24.60 0.43 4.28
N PHE A 13 23.34 0.06 4.46
CA PHE A 13 22.52 0.46 5.59
C PHE A 13 22.50 -0.54 6.77
N ALA A 14 23.34 -1.58 6.75
CA ALA A 14 23.32 -2.64 7.76
C ALA A 14 23.49 -2.14 9.21
N ASN A 15 24.23 -1.06 9.41
CA ASN A 15 24.51 -0.48 10.71
C ASN A 15 23.54 0.65 11.13
N TYR A 16 22.63 1.05 10.24
CA TYR A 16 21.60 2.03 10.58
C TYR A 16 20.53 1.36 11.45
N ASP A 17 20.02 2.11 12.41
CA ASP A 17 19.06 1.59 13.39
C ASP A 17 17.62 1.44 12.83
N TYR A 18 16.69 1.10 13.72
CA TYR A 18 15.29 0.82 13.41
C TYR A 18 14.51 1.97 12.75
N ARG A 19 15.04 3.20 12.78
CA ARG A 19 14.41 4.37 12.12
C ARG A 19 14.50 4.29 10.60
N VAL A 20 15.34 3.41 10.07
CA VAL A 20 15.39 3.08 8.65
C VAL A 20 14.63 1.80 8.40
N ALA A 21 13.56 1.86 7.63
CA ALA A 21 12.83 0.71 7.09
C ALA A 21 13.07 0.60 5.57
N PHE A 22 12.86 -0.56 5.00
CA PHE A 22 13.01 -0.78 3.57
C PHE A 22 11.68 -1.18 2.94
N ALA A 23 11.33 -0.55 1.80
CA ALA A 23 10.21 -0.92 0.96
C ALA A 23 10.71 -1.65 -0.29
N GLY A 24 10.24 -2.88 -0.51
CA GLY A 24 10.85 -3.82 -1.45
C GLY A 24 10.73 -3.43 -2.93
N THR A 25 9.59 -2.89 -3.31
CA THR A 25 9.24 -2.51 -4.69
C THR A 25 8.36 -1.26 -4.67
N ASN A 26 7.90 -0.78 -5.83
CA ASN A 26 6.87 0.24 -5.95
C ASN A 26 6.02 -0.02 -7.19
N GLU A 27 4.73 -0.32 -7.00
CA GLU A 27 3.72 -0.48 -8.05
C GLU A 27 4.14 -1.36 -9.23
N VAL A 28 4.79 -2.48 -8.95
CA VAL A 28 5.26 -3.39 -9.99
C VAL A 28 4.08 -3.97 -10.76
N HIS A 29 4.13 -3.82 -12.07
CA HIS A 29 3.14 -4.31 -13.02
C HIS A 29 3.76 -4.52 -14.40
N GLU A 30 3.06 -5.23 -15.28
CA GLU A 30 3.44 -5.29 -16.68
C GLU A 30 3.18 -3.93 -17.36
N PRO A 31 4.06 -3.49 -18.28
CA PRO A 31 3.89 -2.22 -18.97
C PRO A 31 2.48 -2.05 -19.55
N GLY A 32 1.78 -1.00 -19.10
CA GLY A 32 0.43 -0.66 -19.55
C GLY A 32 -0.71 -1.48 -18.91
N LYS A 33 -0.43 -2.41 -17.99
CA LYS A 33 -1.43 -3.25 -17.32
C LYS A 33 -1.58 -2.86 -15.84
N TRP A 34 -2.36 -1.85 -15.58
CA TRP A 34 -2.68 -1.39 -14.21
C TRP A 34 -3.88 -2.11 -13.57
N GLY A 35 -4.56 -2.95 -14.34
CA GLY A 35 -5.76 -3.66 -13.88
C GLY A 35 -5.48 -4.91 -13.06
N ALA A 36 -6.51 -5.75 -12.95
CA ALA A 36 -6.43 -6.98 -12.17
C ALA A 36 -5.29 -7.90 -12.66
N PRO A 37 -4.49 -8.45 -11.72
CA PRO A 37 -3.41 -9.36 -12.05
C PRO A 37 -3.94 -10.71 -12.55
N ASP A 38 -3.14 -11.38 -13.36
CA ASP A 38 -3.28 -12.81 -13.59
C ASP A 38 -2.43 -13.62 -12.57
N ALA A 39 -2.50 -14.94 -12.65
CA ALA A 39 -1.78 -15.81 -11.73
C ALA A 39 -0.24 -15.67 -11.83
N GLU A 40 0.29 -15.35 -13.01
CA GLU A 40 1.72 -15.12 -13.21
C GLU A 40 2.16 -13.81 -12.54
N ASN A 41 1.37 -12.74 -12.71
CA ASN A 41 1.64 -11.45 -12.06
C ASN A 41 1.70 -11.58 -10.54
N LEU A 42 0.75 -12.29 -9.95
CA LEU A 42 0.72 -12.55 -8.50
C LEU A 42 1.91 -13.38 -8.04
N ALA A 43 2.23 -14.46 -8.77
CA ALA A 43 3.39 -15.30 -8.45
C ALA A 43 4.72 -14.52 -8.51
N VAL A 44 4.87 -13.63 -9.50
CA VAL A 44 6.06 -12.78 -9.65
C VAL A 44 6.14 -11.77 -8.51
N GLN A 45 5.04 -11.10 -8.13
CA GLN A 45 5.04 -10.16 -7.00
C GLN A 45 5.40 -10.86 -5.69
N ASN A 46 4.81 -12.03 -5.41
CA ASN A 46 5.12 -12.82 -4.21
C ASN A 46 6.61 -13.26 -4.22
N ALA A 47 7.15 -13.66 -5.37
CA ALA A 47 8.56 -14.01 -5.49
C ALA A 47 9.48 -12.80 -5.27
N TYR A 48 9.11 -11.61 -5.72
CA TYR A 48 9.87 -10.39 -5.46
C TYR A 48 9.88 -10.06 -3.96
N ASN A 49 8.75 -10.16 -3.28
CA ASN A 49 8.67 -9.95 -1.85
C ASN A 49 9.56 -10.95 -1.09
N GLN A 50 9.53 -12.24 -1.44
CA GLN A 50 10.37 -13.26 -0.79
C GLN A 50 11.86 -12.99 -1.02
N VAL A 51 12.26 -12.75 -2.27
CA VAL A 51 13.68 -12.44 -2.61
C VAL A 51 14.18 -11.20 -1.88
N PHE A 52 13.34 -10.17 -1.75
CA PHE A 52 13.67 -8.96 -1.00
C PHE A 52 13.94 -9.28 0.46
N VAL A 53 13.04 -9.99 1.14
CA VAL A 53 13.21 -10.38 2.55
C VAL A 53 14.47 -11.21 2.74
N ASP A 54 14.67 -12.27 1.94
CA ASP A 54 15.80 -13.18 2.05
C ASP A 54 17.14 -12.43 1.91
N VAL A 55 17.25 -11.60 0.89
CA VAL A 55 18.49 -10.86 0.59
C VAL A 55 18.80 -9.85 1.68
N VAL A 56 17.81 -9.10 2.17
CA VAL A 56 18.03 -8.12 3.24
C VAL A 56 18.47 -8.82 4.53
N ARG A 57 17.79 -9.88 4.95
CA ARG A 57 18.16 -10.67 6.15
C ARG A 57 19.58 -11.23 6.05
N ALA A 58 19.96 -11.77 4.88
CA ALA A 58 21.28 -12.35 4.66
C ALA A 58 22.45 -11.35 4.80
N THR A 59 22.20 -10.04 4.76
CA THR A 59 23.25 -9.04 4.98
C THR A 59 23.62 -8.85 6.46
N GLY A 60 22.81 -9.36 7.39
CA GLY A 60 23.13 -9.33 8.83
C GLY A 60 23.02 -7.95 9.48
N GLY A 61 23.72 -7.76 10.61
CA GLY A 61 23.67 -6.51 11.37
C GLY A 61 22.26 -6.16 11.83
N ASN A 62 21.90 -4.87 11.78
CA ASN A 62 20.54 -4.42 12.12
C ASN A 62 19.47 -4.89 11.13
N ASN A 63 19.88 -5.39 9.95
CA ASN A 63 18.96 -5.92 8.95
C ASN A 63 18.29 -7.24 9.38
N LEU A 64 18.86 -7.96 10.35
CA LEU A 64 18.24 -9.16 10.94
C LEU A 64 16.85 -8.86 11.55
N LYS A 65 16.64 -7.63 12.02
CA LYS A 65 15.40 -7.15 12.66
C LYS A 65 14.90 -5.83 12.08
N ARG A 66 15.32 -5.48 10.88
CA ARG A 66 14.82 -4.29 10.20
C ARG A 66 13.38 -4.50 9.76
N ASN A 67 12.54 -3.49 9.95
CA ASN A 67 11.18 -3.55 9.40
C ASN A 67 11.21 -3.50 7.86
N LEU A 68 10.59 -4.50 7.23
CA LEU A 68 10.52 -4.67 5.78
C LEU A 68 9.10 -4.49 5.31
N LEU A 69 8.91 -3.58 4.35
CA LEU A 69 7.63 -3.31 3.74
C LEU A 69 7.50 -4.16 2.47
N VAL A 70 6.54 -5.08 2.47
CA VAL A 70 6.23 -5.97 1.36
C VAL A 70 4.90 -5.56 0.74
N GLN A 71 4.80 -5.65 -0.58
CA GLN A 71 3.74 -4.97 -1.32
C GLN A 71 2.82 -5.96 -2.03
N THR A 72 1.55 -5.59 -2.13
CA THR A 72 0.59 -6.24 -3.02
C THR A 72 0.92 -5.91 -4.48
N TYR A 73 0.34 -6.66 -5.43
CA TYR A 73 0.52 -6.35 -6.85
C TYR A 73 0.05 -4.92 -7.14
N VAL A 74 0.88 -4.13 -7.83
CA VAL A 74 0.60 -2.71 -8.14
C VAL A 74 0.37 -1.84 -6.88
N CYS A 75 0.79 -2.33 -5.70
CA CYS A 75 0.41 -1.73 -4.41
C CYS A 75 -1.11 -1.57 -4.20
N ASN A 76 -1.93 -2.24 -5.01
CA ASN A 76 -3.37 -2.19 -4.86
C ASN A 76 -3.83 -3.18 -3.77
N PRO A 77 -4.46 -2.68 -2.70
CA PRO A 77 -4.85 -3.52 -1.57
C PRO A 77 -5.88 -4.60 -1.93
N ASP A 78 -6.77 -4.34 -2.89
CA ASP A 78 -7.79 -5.29 -3.30
C ASP A 78 -7.20 -6.59 -3.89
N PHE A 79 -6.01 -6.49 -4.50
CA PHE A 79 -5.29 -7.65 -5.05
C PHE A 79 -4.53 -8.47 -3.99
N GLY A 80 -4.67 -8.14 -2.73
CA GLY A 80 -4.11 -8.89 -1.63
C GLY A 80 -5.15 -9.33 -0.60
N ILE A 81 -6.20 -8.50 -0.40
CA ILE A 81 -7.23 -8.75 0.61
C ILE A 81 -8.32 -9.69 0.09
N ASN A 82 -8.77 -9.49 -1.15
CA ASN A 82 -9.98 -10.15 -1.64
C ASN A 82 -9.72 -11.56 -2.16
N ASN A 83 -8.56 -11.85 -2.70
CA ASN A 83 -8.30 -13.09 -3.43
C ASN A 83 -7.42 -14.08 -2.65
N GLY A 84 -6.83 -13.67 -1.53
CA GLY A 84 -5.90 -14.52 -0.78
C GLY A 84 -4.59 -14.85 -1.54
N ASP A 85 -4.34 -14.15 -2.63
CA ASP A 85 -3.20 -14.42 -3.52
C ASP A 85 -1.92 -13.71 -3.07
N PHE A 86 -2.02 -12.79 -2.11
CA PHE A 86 -0.87 -12.20 -1.44
C PHE A 86 -0.33 -13.17 -0.39
N ILE A 87 0.89 -13.63 -0.62
CA ILE A 87 1.59 -14.55 0.27
C ILE A 87 2.57 -13.73 1.11
N VAL A 88 2.39 -13.74 2.43
CA VAL A 88 3.34 -13.14 3.36
C VAL A 88 4.67 -13.89 3.24
N PRO A 89 5.79 -13.21 2.95
CA PRO A 89 7.09 -13.86 2.87
C PRO A 89 7.48 -14.55 4.18
N THR A 90 8.17 -15.66 4.08
CA THR A 90 8.78 -16.32 5.23
C THR A 90 10.05 -15.55 5.64
N ASP A 91 10.15 -15.15 6.89
CA ASP A 91 11.38 -14.57 7.43
C ASP A 91 12.35 -15.69 7.83
N ILE A 92 13.51 -15.76 7.16
CA ILE A 92 14.53 -16.81 7.36
C ILE A 92 15.21 -16.73 8.75
N GLU A 93 15.15 -15.57 9.41
CA GLU A 93 15.69 -15.39 10.76
C GLU A 93 14.71 -15.85 11.86
N GLY A 94 13.55 -16.36 11.48
CA GLY A 94 12.54 -16.87 12.40
C GLY A 94 11.81 -15.78 13.18
N ASN A 95 11.83 -14.53 12.70
CA ASN A 95 11.11 -13.41 13.33
C ASN A 95 9.58 -13.51 13.15
N GLY A 96 9.10 -14.41 12.28
CA GLY A 96 7.70 -14.45 11.90
C GLY A 96 7.28 -13.13 11.24
N ASN A 97 6.21 -12.52 11.72
CA ASN A 97 5.67 -11.27 11.21
C ASN A 97 6.14 -10.01 11.96
N ASP A 98 6.95 -10.15 13.03
CA ASP A 98 7.26 -9.05 13.97
C ASP A 98 7.94 -7.84 13.30
N TYR A 99 8.71 -8.08 12.23
CA TYR A 99 9.44 -7.03 11.50
C TYR A 99 9.02 -6.98 10.04
N MET A 100 7.73 -7.23 9.77
CA MET A 100 7.16 -7.20 8.45
C MET A 100 5.91 -6.33 8.40
N THR A 101 5.81 -5.49 7.40
CA THR A 101 4.71 -4.56 7.19
C THR A 101 4.16 -4.76 5.77
N VAL A 102 2.86 -4.88 5.62
CA VAL A 102 2.22 -4.83 4.31
C VAL A 102 2.04 -3.37 3.92
N GLU A 103 2.60 -3.00 2.79
CA GLU A 103 2.45 -1.68 2.20
C GLU A 103 1.51 -1.74 1.02
N PHE A 104 0.61 -0.77 0.95
CA PHE A 104 -0.27 -0.55 -0.19
C PHE A 104 -0.52 0.95 -0.42
N HIS A 105 -1.04 1.29 -1.60
CA HIS A 105 -1.44 2.64 -1.94
C HIS A 105 -2.97 2.76 -1.88
N TYR A 106 -3.47 3.88 -1.37
CA TYR A 106 -4.90 4.08 -1.19
C TYR A 106 -5.36 5.37 -1.85
N TYR A 107 -5.85 5.24 -3.08
CA TYR A 107 -6.47 6.32 -3.84
C TYR A 107 -7.96 6.05 -4.10
N ASN A 108 -8.62 5.33 -3.17
CA ASN A 108 -10.02 4.96 -3.32
C ASN A 108 -10.96 5.97 -2.64
N PRO A 109 -12.05 6.37 -3.30
CA PRO A 109 -12.43 5.96 -4.65
C PRO A 109 -11.63 6.72 -5.72
N TYR A 110 -11.08 6.01 -6.69
CA TYR A 110 -10.21 6.60 -7.72
C TYR A 110 -10.95 7.59 -8.63
N ASP A 111 -12.27 7.43 -8.79
CA ASP A 111 -13.14 8.36 -9.51
C ASP A 111 -13.23 9.75 -8.88
N TYR A 112 -12.91 9.85 -7.57
CA TYR A 112 -12.74 11.13 -6.87
C TYR A 112 -11.26 11.50 -6.70
N CYS A 113 -10.43 10.56 -6.25
CA CYS A 113 -9.05 10.87 -5.86
C CYS A 113 -8.12 11.13 -7.05
N GLY A 114 -8.26 10.41 -8.16
CA GLY A 114 -7.33 10.44 -9.29
C GLY A 114 -7.97 10.71 -10.65
N GLU A 115 -9.08 10.06 -10.98
CA GLU A 115 -9.77 10.25 -12.26
C GLU A 115 -10.48 11.60 -12.38
N CYS A 116 -10.77 12.23 -11.24
CA CYS A 116 -11.43 13.54 -11.17
C CYS A 116 -12.82 13.58 -11.84
N LYS A 117 -13.53 12.45 -11.76
CA LYS A 117 -14.89 12.33 -12.30
C LYS A 117 -15.90 13.03 -11.40
N TYR A 118 -15.73 12.90 -10.08
CA TYR A 118 -16.57 13.56 -9.08
C TYR A 118 -15.79 14.67 -8.36
N PHE A 119 -16.46 15.80 -8.11
CA PHE A 119 -15.89 16.91 -7.36
C PHE A 119 -16.03 16.77 -5.86
N TRP A 120 -16.96 15.94 -5.44
CA TRP A 120 -17.36 15.81 -4.05
C TRP A 120 -17.29 14.38 -3.59
N TRP A 121 -16.88 14.19 -2.37
CA TRP A 121 -16.88 12.92 -1.68
C TRP A 121 -17.49 13.03 -0.30
N GLY A 122 -18.21 11.99 0.12
CA GLY A 122 -18.86 11.91 1.41
C GLY A 122 -20.30 12.41 1.42
N GLU A 123 -21.13 11.77 2.23
CA GLU A 123 -22.57 12.05 2.27
C GLU A 123 -22.89 13.50 2.66
N ALA A 124 -22.07 14.11 3.52
CA ALA A 124 -22.25 15.50 3.95
C ALA A 124 -22.12 16.51 2.78
N TYR A 125 -21.43 16.13 1.72
CA TYR A 125 -21.17 17.00 0.56
C TYR A 125 -22.15 16.81 -0.59
N ARG A 126 -23.08 15.86 -0.50
CA ARG A 126 -24.14 15.62 -1.50
C ARG A 126 -24.99 16.88 -1.79
N GLN A 127 -25.11 17.77 -0.83
CA GLN A 127 -25.82 19.04 -0.99
C GLN A 127 -25.14 20.02 -1.99
N TYR A 128 -23.87 19.83 -2.29
CA TYR A 128 -23.11 20.69 -3.20
C TYR A 128 -23.03 20.14 -4.62
N GLY A 129 -23.41 18.88 -4.84
CA GLY A 129 -23.43 18.27 -6.15
C GLY A 129 -23.36 16.75 -6.11
N GLU A 130 -23.08 16.17 -7.27
CA GLU A 130 -22.92 14.72 -7.38
C GLU A 130 -21.64 14.26 -6.68
N ILE A 131 -21.78 13.28 -5.80
CA ILE A 131 -20.67 12.68 -5.05
C ILE A 131 -20.28 11.35 -5.66
N SER A 132 -19.03 10.89 -5.41
CA SER A 132 -18.65 9.49 -5.66
C SER A 132 -19.63 8.53 -4.95
N PRO A 133 -20.01 7.42 -5.58
CA PRO A 133 -20.88 6.43 -4.96
C PRO A 133 -20.24 5.71 -3.77
N THR A 134 -18.91 5.79 -3.65
CA THR A 134 -18.15 5.21 -2.55
C THR A 134 -17.90 6.28 -1.50
N THR A 135 -18.41 6.09 -0.31
CA THR A 135 -18.42 7.10 0.76
C THR A 135 -17.69 6.60 2.01
N GLU A 136 -17.88 7.28 3.13
CA GLU A 136 -17.22 7.02 4.42
C GLU A 136 -17.35 5.56 4.86
N LYS A 137 -18.56 4.99 4.68
CA LYS A 137 -18.80 3.59 5.05
C LYS A 137 -17.92 2.61 4.29
N ASN A 138 -17.73 2.83 3.00
CA ASN A 138 -16.90 1.96 2.17
C ASN A 138 -15.43 2.04 2.62
N MET A 139 -14.95 3.23 2.97
CA MET A 139 -13.61 3.43 3.51
C MET A 139 -13.44 2.68 4.85
N THR A 140 -14.38 2.83 5.78
CA THR A 140 -14.35 2.12 7.07
C THR A 140 -14.37 0.61 6.87
N ASP A 141 -15.30 0.10 6.05
CA ASP A 141 -15.42 -1.33 5.76
C ASP A 141 -14.13 -1.89 5.14
N PHE A 142 -13.44 -1.08 4.32
CA PHE A 142 -12.17 -1.46 3.72
C PHE A 142 -11.06 -1.58 4.79
N PHE A 143 -10.89 -0.58 5.66
CA PHE A 143 -9.86 -0.65 6.70
C PHE A 143 -10.14 -1.74 7.74
N ASP A 144 -11.40 -2.01 8.04
CA ASP A 144 -11.79 -3.16 8.86
C ASP A 144 -11.32 -4.49 8.22
N LYS A 145 -11.43 -4.63 6.89
CA LYS A 145 -10.88 -5.80 6.19
C LYS A 145 -9.36 -5.86 6.28
N VAL A 146 -8.66 -4.74 6.08
CA VAL A 146 -7.19 -4.68 6.20
C VAL A 146 -6.74 -5.17 7.56
N VAL A 147 -7.35 -4.64 8.63
CA VAL A 147 -7.04 -5.06 10.01
C VAL A 147 -7.38 -6.54 10.23
N ASN A 148 -8.50 -7.01 9.70
CA ASN A 148 -8.92 -8.40 9.87
C ASN A 148 -8.02 -9.38 9.11
N VAL A 149 -7.54 -9.03 7.92
CA VAL A 149 -6.73 -9.93 7.08
C VAL A 149 -5.27 -9.89 7.49
N TRP A 150 -4.68 -8.71 7.65
CA TRP A 150 -3.25 -8.57 7.92
C TRP A 150 -2.92 -8.23 9.37
N GLY A 151 -3.64 -7.28 9.97
CA GLY A 151 -3.37 -6.85 11.33
C GLY A 151 -3.51 -7.98 12.35
N LYS A 152 -4.51 -8.86 12.20
CA LYS A 152 -4.70 -10.03 13.09
C LYS A 152 -3.62 -11.11 12.93
N GLN A 153 -2.82 -11.05 11.87
CA GLN A 153 -1.66 -11.91 11.69
C GLN A 153 -0.39 -11.34 12.34
N GLY A 154 -0.48 -10.17 12.98
CA GLY A 154 0.67 -9.49 13.58
C GLY A 154 1.50 -8.69 12.58
N LEU A 155 1.03 -8.51 11.34
CA LEU A 155 1.71 -7.68 10.35
C LEU A 155 1.52 -6.20 10.65
N GLY A 156 2.54 -5.40 10.45
CA GLY A 156 2.41 -3.95 10.33
C GLY A 156 1.59 -3.59 9.08
N ILE A 157 0.97 -2.42 9.10
CA ILE A 157 0.20 -1.90 7.97
C ILE A 157 0.72 -0.51 7.65
N CYS A 158 1.08 -0.27 6.40
CA CYS A 158 1.55 1.01 5.90
C CYS A 158 0.78 1.41 4.66
N ILE A 159 0.29 2.64 4.65
CA ILE A 159 -0.23 3.26 3.44
C ILE A 159 0.89 4.11 2.90
N GLY A 160 1.58 3.58 1.87
CA GLY A 160 2.77 4.19 1.28
C GLY A 160 2.45 5.46 0.50
N GLU A 161 1.30 5.44 -0.19
CA GLU A 161 0.82 6.58 -0.96
C GLU A 161 -0.69 6.73 -0.81
N TRP A 162 -1.16 7.97 -0.72
CA TRP A 162 -2.58 8.32 -0.64
C TRP A 162 -2.78 9.79 -0.96
N GLY A 163 -3.99 10.17 -1.29
CA GLY A 163 -4.32 11.58 -1.50
C GLY A 163 -5.46 11.81 -2.48
N VAL A 164 -5.73 13.08 -2.72
CA VAL A 164 -6.73 13.57 -3.67
C VAL A 164 -6.06 14.58 -4.59
N THR A 165 -6.26 14.41 -5.89
CA THR A 165 -5.84 15.40 -6.89
C THR A 165 -6.71 16.65 -6.76
N ASP A 166 -6.07 17.83 -6.71
CA ASP A 166 -6.77 19.10 -6.84
C ASP A 166 -7.29 19.27 -8.28
N HIS A 167 -8.61 19.11 -8.43
CA HIS A 167 -9.28 19.15 -9.72
C HIS A 167 -10.43 20.17 -9.74
N TYR A 168 -10.23 21.24 -9.02
CA TYR A 168 -11.21 22.31 -8.83
C TYR A 168 -11.86 22.82 -10.13
N LYS A 169 -13.19 22.97 -10.06
CA LYS A 169 -14.01 23.72 -11.01
C LYS A 169 -15.17 24.37 -10.24
N GLY A 170 -15.05 25.66 -9.90
CA GLY A 170 -16.09 26.40 -9.19
C GLY A 170 -15.64 26.98 -7.86
N ASP A 171 -16.22 26.59 -6.72
CA ASP A 171 -15.84 27.06 -5.39
C ASP A 171 -14.61 26.30 -4.87
N ALA A 172 -13.42 26.93 -5.02
CA ALA A 172 -12.15 26.37 -4.61
C ALA A 172 -12.09 26.07 -3.11
N ASP A 173 -12.54 27.01 -2.30
CA ASP A 173 -12.44 26.90 -0.85
C ASP A 173 -13.28 25.71 -0.37
N LYS A 174 -14.49 25.57 -0.92
CA LYS A 174 -15.35 24.44 -0.57
C LYS A 174 -14.82 23.10 -1.07
N HIS A 175 -14.18 23.07 -2.24
CA HIS A 175 -13.53 21.85 -2.74
C HIS A 175 -12.34 21.45 -1.84
N HIS A 176 -11.50 22.40 -1.44
CA HIS A 176 -10.40 22.14 -0.51
C HIS A 176 -10.90 21.70 0.89
N GLU A 177 -12.04 22.24 1.36
CA GLU A 177 -12.67 21.70 2.57
C GLU A 177 -13.07 20.23 2.40
N ASN A 178 -13.58 19.84 1.22
CA ASN A 178 -13.96 18.47 0.94
C ASN A 178 -12.74 17.54 0.84
N MET A 179 -11.66 17.97 0.19
CA MET A 179 -10.39 17.23 0.19
C MET A 179 -9.87 17.04 1.63
N SER A 180 -9.90 18.09 2.44
CA SER A 180 -9.54 18.02 3.86
C SER A 180 -10.45 17.09 4.65
N TYR A 181 -11.74 17.06 4.34
CA TYR A 181 -12.69 16.13 4.94
C TYR A 181 -12.35 14.68 4.61
N TYR A 182 -12.09 14.37 3.33
CA TYR A 182 -11.61 13.05 2.90
C TYR A 182 -10.35 12.66 3.68
N CYS A 183 -9.34 13.52 3.70
CA CYS A 183 -8.08 13.25 4.38
C CYS A 183 -8.20 13.08 5.91
N LYS A 184 -9.21 13.66 6.53
CA LYS A 184 -9.47 13.51 7.97
C LYS A 184 -10.33 12.30 8.31
N THR A 185 -11.11 11.80 7.35
CA THR A 185 -11.89 10.57 7.49
C THR A 185 -11.02 9.34 7.39
N PHE A 186 -9.93 9.49 6.67
CA PHE A 186 -8.85 8.52 6.54
C PHE A 186 -8.03 8.42 7.85
#